data_b02a2494e814a18d1556f8c6d61e5bf4
#
_entry.id   b02a2494e814a18d1556f8c6d61e5bf4
#
_cell.length_a   1.000
_cell.length_b   1.000
_cell.length_c   1.000
_cell.angle_alpha   90.00
_cell.angle_beta   90.00
_cell.angle_gamma   90.00
#
_symmetry.space_group_name_H-M   'P 1'
#
loop_
_entity.id
_entity.type
_entity.pdbx_description
1 polymer ?
#
loop_
_entity_poly.entity_id
_entity_poly.type
_entity_poly.pdbx_seq_one_letter_code
_entity_poly.pdbx_strand_id
1 'polypeptide(L)'
;FIIEENMVLEEGKYYPMMLAVRAGADWDVEVENAQRKKHRLAEKLLQSGLTDETCRFAGDWLGWQLMDSRSKVLFSFLEHTIKTDEALILALPKPDGDRAADCSDQRMPGDDAAERILKRRTELEARIQLSEKVLEVLKMEKQ
;
A
#
# COMPACT_ATOMS: atom_id res chain seq x y z
N PHE A 1 6.61 -18.20 -10.15
CA PHE A 1 7.24 -17.52 -8.99
C PHE A 1 7.88 -16.21 -9.43
N ILE A 2 7.70 -15.17 -8.63
CA ILE A 2 8.36 -13.88 -8.85
C ILE A 2 9.67 -13.90 -8.07
N ILE A 3 10.78 -13.77 -8.78
CA ILE A 3 12.11 -13.83 -8.16
C ILE A 3 12.79 -12.47 -8.07
N GLU A 4 12.34 -11.52 -8.85
CA GLU A 4 12.87 -10.16 -8.83
C GLU A 4 11.76 -9.16 -9.11
N GLU A 5 11.77 -8.06 -8.39
CA GLU A 5 10.86 -6.95 -8.63
C GLU A 5 11.63 -5.63 -8.53
N ASN A 6 11.25 -4.69 -9.36
CA ASN A 6 11.82 -3.36 -9.36
C ASN A 6 10.72 -2.33 -9.65
N MET A 7 11.01 -1.08 -9.39
CA MET A 7 10.11 0.01 -9.70
C MET A 7 10.91 1.13 -10.37
N VAL A 8 10.38 1.63 -11.46
CA VAL A 8 11.02 2.70 -12.24
C VAL A 8 10.12 3.92 -12.21
N LEU A 9 10.72 5.08 -12.02
CA LEU A 9 10.04 6.37 -12.13
C LEU A 9 10.42 7.00 -13.48
N GLU A 10 9.43 7.23 -14.31
CA GLU A 10 9.62 7.83 -15.62
C GLU A 10 8.49 8.82 -15.89
N GLU A 11 8.86 10.04 -16.26
CA GLU A 11 7.91 11.11 -16.54
C GLU A 11 6.86 11.32 -15.44
N GLY A 12 7.27 11.19 -14.17
CA GLY A 12 6.38 11.35 -13.02
C GLY A 12 5.45 10.18 -12.75
N LYS A 13 5.63 9.06 -13.46
CA LYS A 13 4.82 7.85 -13.27
C LYS A 13 5.67 6.70 -12.77
N TYR A 14 5.08 5.89 -11.91
CA TYR A 14 5.73 4.72 -11.33
C TYR A 14 5.33 3.46 -12.08
N TYR A 15 6.32 2.71 -12.51
CA TYR A 15 6.12 1.47 -13.26
C TYR A 15 6.73 0.29 -12.49
N PRO A 16 5.90 -0.64 -12.00
CA PRO A 16 6.43 -1.86 -11.42
C PRO A 16 6.93 -2.80 -12.52
N MET A 17 8.06 -3.42 -12.28
CA MET A 17 8.67 -4.43 -13.15
C MET A 17 8.90 -5.70 -12.35
N MET A 18 8.63 -6.85 -12.95
CA MET A 18 8.84 -8.11 -12.27
C MET A 18 9.43 -9.17 -13.19
N LEU A 19 10.29 -10.00 -12.64
CA LEU A 19 10.79 -11.19 -13.30
C LEU A 19 10.12 -12.42 -12.69
N ALA A 20 9.29 -13.07 -13.47
CA ALA A 20 8.59 -14.29 -13.07
C ALA A 20 9.17 -15.50 -13.80
N VAL A 21 9.34 -16.59 -13.06
CA VAL A 21 9.87 -17.85 -13.60
C VAL A 21 8.93 -18.99 -13.28
N ARG A 22 8.97 -20.02 -14.14
CA ARG A 22 8.25 -21.25 -13.87
C ARG A 22 9.02 -22.10 -12.87
N ALA A 23 8.30 -22.91 -12.11
CA ALA A 23 8.92 -23.91 -11.28
C ALA A 23 9.72 -24.88 -12.16
N GLY A 24 10.96 -25.13 -11.78
CA GLY A 24 11.84 -26.00 -12.52
C GLY A 24 13.28 -25.92 -11.99
N ALA A 25 14.07 -26.93 -12.27
CA ALA A 25 15.42 -27.07 -11.71
C ALA A 25 16.35 -25.88 -12.00
N ASP A 26 16.14 -25.20 -13.13
CA ASP A 26 17.01 -24.09 -13.53
C ASP A 26 16.89 -22.87 -12.62
N TRP A 27 15.77 -22.72 -11.90
CA TRP A 27 15.47 -21.55 -11.09
C TRP A 27 15.24 -21.87 -9.61
N ASP A 28 15.51 -23.09 -9.19
CA ASP A 28 15.21 -23.53 -7.82
C ASP A 28 15.92 -22.68 -6.76
N VAL A 29 17.17 -22.30 -7.00
CA VAL A 29 17.95 -21.49 -6.07
C VAL A 29 17.36 -20.09 -5.94
N GLU A 30 17.02 -19.48 -7.06
CA GLU A 30 16.46 -18.12 -7.10
C GLU A 30 15.07 -18.08 -6.47
N VAL A 31 14.25 -19.09 -6.73
CA VAL A 31 12.91 -19.23 -6.13
C VAL A 31 13.03 -19.41 -4.62
N GLU A 32 13.92 -20.27 -4.16
CA GLU A 32 14.15 -20.48 -2.74
C GLU A 32 14.63 -19.20 -2.05
N ASN A 33 15.55 -18.47 -2.66
CA ASN A 33 16.03 -17.20 -2.14
C ASN A 33 14.92 -16.16 -2.06
N ALA A 34 14.08 -16.07 -3.09
CA ALA A 34 12.94 -15.15 -3.12
C ALA A 34 11.94 -15.48 -2.01
N GLN A 35 11.64 -16.75 -1.80
CA GLN A 35 10.74 -17.18 -0.71
C GLN A 35 11.33 -16.87 0.67
N ARG A 36 12.62 -17.04 0.83
CA ARG A 36 13.32 -16.74 2.08
C ARG A 36 13.27 -15.25 2.41
N LYS A 37 13.49 -14.40 1.42
CA LYS A 37 13.36 -12.93 1.55
C LYS A 37 11.95 -12.53 1.94
N LYS A 38 10.96 -13.07 1.25
CA LYS A 38 9.55 -12.86 1.55
C LYS A 38 9.23 -13.23 3.01
N HIS A 39 9.66 -14.39 3.44
CA HIS A 39 9.39 -14.90 4.79
C HIS A 39 10.00 -13.97 5.86
N ARG A 40 11.26 -13.62 5.68
CA ARG A 40 11.98 -12.73 6.57
C ARG A 40 11.31 -11.36 6.68
N LEU A 41 10.93 -10.78 5.54
CA LEU A 41 10.27 -9.48 5.53
C LEU A 41 8.87 -9.55 6.16
N ALA A 42 8.13 -10.60 5.88
CA ALA A 42 6.81 -10.81 6.49
C ALA A 42 6.91 -10.88 8.01
N GLU A 43 7.89 -11.59 8.55
CA GLU A 43 8.14 -11.64 10.00
C GLU A 43 8.40 -10.24 10.57
N LYS A 44 9.21 -9.44 9.91
CA LYS A 44 9.52 -8.08 10.35
C LYS A 44 8.29 -7.17 10.37
N LEU A 45 7.46 -7.27 9.35
CA LEU A 45 6.21 -6.51 9.29
C LEU A 45 5.26 -6.94 10.41
N LEU A 46 5.16 -8.22 10.68
CA LEU A 46 4.36 -8.74 11.80
C LEU A 46 4.90 -8.25 13.14
N GLN A 47 6.21 -8.28 13.35
CA GLN A 47 6.84 -7.77 14.56
C GLN A 47 6.63 -6.27 14.75
N SER A 48 6.43 -5.52 13.68
CA SER A 48 6.15 -4.09 13.74
C SER A 48 4.70 -3.77 14.14
N GLY A 49 3.85 -4.79 14.27
CA GLY A 49 2.47 -4.63 14.70
C GLY A 49 1.42 -4.76 13.61
N LEU A 50 1.82 -5.07 12.37
CA LEU A 50 0.86 -5.32 11.30
C LEU A 50 0.19 -6.69 11.49
N THR A 51 -1.08 -6.79 11.08
CA THR A 51 -1.79 -8.07 11.07
C THR A 51 -1.36 -8.93 9.88
N ASP A 52 -1.64 -10.23 9.95
CA ASP A 52 -1.38 -11.16 8.83
C ASP A 52 -2.05 -10.69 7.54
N GLU A 53 -3.29 -10.26 7.63
CA GLU A 53 -4.05 -9.76 6.49
C GLU A 53 -3.39 -8.52 5.88
N THR A 54 -2.99 -7.57 6.70
CA THR A 54 -2.34 -6.33 6.25
C THR A 54 -0.97 -6.61 5.66
N CYS A 55 -0.20 -7.53 6.23
CA CYS A 55 1.08 -7.96 5.67
C CYS A 55 0.90 -8.58 4.28
N ARG A 56 -0.09 -9.43 4.14
CA ARG A 56 -0.42 -10.07 2.87
C ARG A 56 -0.83 -9.04 1.82
N PHE A 57 -1.66 -8.09 2.21
CA PHE A 57 -2.06 -6.99 1.34
C PHE A 57 -0.85 -6.15 0.89
N ALA A 58 0.06 -5.83 1.79
CA ALA A 58 1.28 -5.09 1.46
C ALA A 58 2.12 -5.84 0.41
N GLY A 59 2.28 -7.14 0.58
CA GLY A 59 3.00 -7.99 -0.37
C GLY A 59 2.34 -8.05 -1.73
N ASP A 60 1.01 -8.15 -1.77
CA ASP A 60 0.24 -8.19 -3.02
C ASP A 60 0.25 -6.83 -3.73
N TRP A 61 0.22 -5.75 -2.96
CA TRP A 61 0.20 -4.39 -3.50
C TRP A 61 1.58 -3.91 -3.96
N LEU A 62 2.59 -4.06 -3.12
CA LEU A 62 3.93 -3.50 -3.37
C LEU A 62 4.90 -4.51 -3.97
N GLY A 63 4.70 -5.79 -3.69
CA GLY A 63 5.63 -6.84 -4.07
C GLY A 63 6.69 -7.12 -3.01
N TRP A 64 6.84 -8.38 -2.65
CA TRP A 64 7.78 -8.80 -1.60
C TRP A 64 9.23 -8.53 -1.97
N GLN A 65 9.57 -8.82 -3.24
CA GLN A 65 10.94 -8.64 -3.72
C GLN A 65 11.29 -7.15 -3.87
N LEU A 66 10.30 -6.34 -4.25
CA LEU A 66 10.47 -4.90 -4.36
C LEU A 66 10.72 -4.28 -2.97
N MET A 67 9.93 -4.67 -1.97
CA MET A 67 10.13 -4.20 -0.60
C MET A 67 11.49 -4.62 -0.04
N ASP A 68 11.90 -5.86 -0.29
CA ASP A 68 13.19 -6.36 0.17
C ASP A 68 14.36 -5.63 -0.49
N SER A 69 14.21 -5.19 -1.72
CA SER A 69 15.23 -4.45 -2.46
C SER A 69 15.52 -3.06 -1.87
N ARG A 70 14.56 -2.50 -1.15
CA ARG A 70 14.65 -1.17 -0.55
C ARG A 70 15.00 -0.08 -1.55
N SER A 71 14.40 -0.17 -2.72
CA SER A 71 14.59 0.80 -3.80
C SER A 71 14.22 2.21 -3.35
N LYS A 72 15.06 3.18 -3.69
CA LYS A 72 14.76 4.60 -3.44
C LYS A 72 13.48 5.04 -4.17
N VAL A 73 13.22 4.43 -5.32
CA VAL A 73 12.01 4.70 -6.10
C VAL A 73 10.78 4.20 -5.34
N LEU A 74 10.86 3.05 -4.66
CA LEU A 74 9.78 2.56 -3.81
C LEU A 74 9.50 3.54 -2.66
N PHE A 75 10.54 4.04 -2.00
CA PHE A 75 10.37 5.02 -0.93
C PHE A 75 9.68 6.29 -1.45
N SER A 76 10.13 6.79 -2.59
CA SER A 76 9.50 7.93 -3.26
C SER A 76 8.03 7.66 -3.60
N PHE A 77 7.74 6.46 -4.10
CA PHE A 77 6.37 6.03 -4.38
C PHE A 77 5.48 6.04 -3.14
N LEU A 78 5.96 5.48 -2.04
CA LEU A 78 5.20 5.43 -0.79
C LEU A 78 4.98 6.82 -0.21
N GLU A 79 5.99 7.67 -0.22
CA GLU A 79 5.87 9.07 0.22
C GLU A 79 4.87 9.85 -0.65
N HIS A 80 4.92 9.64 -1.95
CA HIS A 80 3.97 10.24 -2.88
C HIS A 80 2.54 9.74 -2.63
N THR A 81 2.37 8.45 -2.39
CA THR A 81 1.08 7.84 -2.07
C THR A 81 0.49 8.45 -0.80
N ILE A 82 1.29 8.61 0.25
CA ILE A 82 0.86 9.21 1.50
C ILE A 82 0.35 10.64 1.25
N LYS A 83 1.13 11.46 0.57
CA LYS A 83 0.75 12.86 0.27
C LYS A 83 -0.52 12.94 -0.58
N THR A 84 -0.62 12.08 -1.58
CA THR A 84 -1.80 12.04 -2.47
C THR A 84 -3.04 11.63 -1.68
N ASP A 85 -2.93 10.62 -0.84
CA ASP A 85 -4.05 10.13 -0.04
C ASP A 85 -4.49 11.14 1.01
N GLU A 86 -3.53 11.83 1.65
CA GLU A 86 -3.84 12.92 2.57
C GLU A 86 -4.60 14.05 1.87
N ALA A 87 -4.17 14.44 0.67
CA ALA A 87 -4.85 15.45 -0.12
C ALA A 87 -6.26 15.00 -0.53
N LEU A 88 -6.43 13.73 -0.87
CA LEU A 88 -7.75 13.17 -1.21
C LEU A 88 -8.68 13.18 0.01
N ILE A 89 -8.18 12.85 1.19
CA ILE A 89 -8.97 12.91 2.43
C ILE A 89 -9.45 14.33 2.69
N LEU A 90 -8.56 15.31 2.53
CA LEU A 90 -8.92 16.72 2.72
C LEU A 90 -9.96 17.20 1.70
N ALA A 91 -9.97 16.61 0.50
CA ALA A 91 -10.91 16.94 -0.55
C ALA A 91 -12.28 16.25 -0.38
N LEU A 92 -12.36 15.21 0.47
CA LEU A 92 -13.62 14.52 0.72
C LEU A 92 -14.60 15.43 1.48
N PRO A 93 -15.89 15.39 1.15
CA PRO A 93 -16.90 16.12 1.90
C PRO A 93 -16.90 15.69 3.37
N LYS A 94 -17.06 16.67 4.28
CA LYS A 94 -17.20 16.36 5.70
C LYS A 94 -18.56 15.76 5.98
N PRO A 95 -18.66 14.68 6.74
CA PRO A 95 -19.95 14.04 7.06
C PRO A 95 -20.89 14.93 7.88
N ASP A 96 -20.33 15.87 8.64
CA ASP A 96 -21.09 16.84 9.46
C ASP A 96 -21.32 18.15 8.73
N GLY A 97 -21.39 18.10 7.41
CA GLY A 97 -21.54 19.32 6.64
C GLY A 97 -22.64 20.20 7.20
N ASP A 98 -22.37 21.49 7.25
CA ASP A 98 -23.31 22.55 7.62
C ASP A 98 -24.55 22.56 6.70
N ARG A 99 -24.83 21.45 6.06
CA ARG A 99 -25.99 21.23 5.20
C ARG A 99 -27.27 20.92 5.96
N ALA A 100 -27.19 20.83 7.27
CA ALA A 100 -28.35 20.57 8.09
C ALA A 100 -29.42 21.66 7.93
N ALA A 101 -29.02 22.85 7.53
CA ALA A 101 -29.94 23.97 7.35
C ALA A 101 -30.77 23.91 6.06
N ASP A 102 -30.31 23.17 5.06
CA ASP A 102 -30.98 23.11 3.75
C ASP A 102 -31.74 21.79 3.53
N CYS A 103 -31.87 20.99 4.57
CA CYS A 103 -32.52 19.70 4.47
C CYS A 103 -34.04 19.78 4.50
N SER A 104 -34.61 20.69 3.82
CA SER A 104 -36.07 20.66 3.54
C SER A 104 -36.42 19.57 2.54
N ASP A 105 -35.44 19.05 1.82
CA ASP A 105 -35.65 17.92 0.94
C ASP A 105 -35.47 16.62 1.70
N GLN A 106 -36.56 15.97 1.95
CA GLN A 106 -36.68 14.70 2.62
C GLN A 106 -36.15 13.54 1.80
N ARG A 107 -35.23 13.77 0.90
CA ARG A 107 -34.63 12.69 0.14
C ARG A 107 -33.60 12.00 0.98
N MET A 108 -33.77 10.71 1.13
CA MET A 108 -32.89 9.80 1.81
C MET A 108 -31.76 9.24 0.93
N PRO A 109 -31.36 9.82 -0.20
CA PRO A 109 -30.17 9.32 -0.91
C PRO A 109 -28.87 9.71 -0.21
N GLY A 110 -28.95 10.51 0.86
CA GLY A 110 -27.79 10.96 1.60
C GLY A 110 -27.06 9.87 2.37
N ASP A 111 -27.75 8.81 2.77
CA ASP A 111 -27.13 7.76 3.58
C ASP A 111 -26.14 6.92 2.78
N ASP A 112 -26.48 6.57 1.53
CA ASP A 112 -25.58 5.83 0.67
C ASP A 112 -24.34 6.66 0.27
N ALA A 113 -24.53 7.95 0.02
CA ALA A 113 -23.45 8.86 -0.30
C ALA A 113 -22.53 9.06 0.90
N ALA A 114 -23.10 9.23 2.10
CA ALA A 114 -22.34 9.39 3.33
C ALA A 114 -21.53 8.11 3.64
N GLU A 115 -22.12 6.94 3.45
CA GLU A 115 -21.43 5.67 3.64
C GLU A 115 -20.27 5.49 2.67
N ARG A 116 -20.44 5.86 1.40
CA ARG A 116 -19.39 5.80 0.39
C ARG A 116 -18.23 6.73 0.75
N ILE A 117 -18.53 7.93 1.20
CA ILE A 117 -17.50 8.89 1.63
C ILE A 117 -16.75 8.36 2.83
N LEU A 118 -17.46 7.84 3.82
CA LEU A 118 -16.86 7.27 5.02
C LEU A 118 -15.98 6.06 4.68
N LYS A 119 -16.50 5.17 3.83
CA LYS A 119 -15.75 4.00 3.36
C LYS A 119 -14.47 4.43 2.63
N ARG A 120 -14.58 5.41 1.72
CA ARG A 120 -13.43 5.91 0.98
C ARG A 120 -12.40 6.53 1.91
N ARG A 121 -12.84 7.31 2.89
CA ARG A 121 -11.95 7.89 3.90
C ARG A 121 -11.21 6.80 4.68
N THR A 122 -11.93 5.78 5.13
CA THR A 122 -11.34 4.66 5.87
C THR A 122 -10.30 3.91 5.04
N GLU A 123 -10.58 3.67 3.76
CA GLU A 123 -9.63 3.04 2.84
C GLU A 123 -8.36 3.87 2.66
N LEU A 124 -8.51 5.19 2.48
CA LEU A 124 -7.37 6.09 2.32
C LEU A 124 -6.53 6.16 3.60
N GLU A 125 -7.17 6.27 4.75
CA GLU A 125 -6.48 6.29 6.05
C GLU A 125 -5.72 4.98 6.30
N ALA A 126 -6.33 3.84 5.98
CA ALA A 126 -5.68 2.54 6.10
C ALA A 126 -4.45 2.44 5.19
N ARG A 127 -4.55 2.95 3.97
CA ARG A 127 -3.42 2.93 3.03
C ARG A 127 -2.28 3.85 3.48
N ILE A 128 -2.61 5.01 4.04
CA ILE A 128 -1.62 5.92 4.62
C ILE A 128 -0.88 5.23 5.76
N GLN A 129 -1.61 4.63 6.70
CA GLN A 129 -1.01 3.95 7.84
C GLN A 129 -0.12 2.79 7.40
N LEU A 130 -0.56 2.01 6.43
CA LEU A 130 0.23 0.91 5.88
C LEU A 130 1.50 1.44 5.20
N SER A 131 1.37 2.48 4.39
CA SER A 131 2.52 3.08 3.69
C SER A 131 3.55 3.61 4.67
N GLU A 132 3.10 4.32 5.72
CA GLU A 132 3.96 4.84 6.78
C GLU A 132 4.68 3.70 7.53
N LYS A 133 3.95 2.64 7.84
CA LYS A 133 4.50 1.50 8.56
C LYS A 133 5.52 0.73 7.74
N VAL A 134 5.22 0.50 6.47
CA VAL A 134 6.18 -0.13 5.55
C VAL A 134 7.44 0.72 5.42
N LEU A 135 7.30 2.03 5.22
CA LEU A 135 8.44 2.94 5.16
C LEU A 135 9.29 2.87 6.44
N GLU A 136 8.64 2.90 7.59
CA GLU A 136 9.32 2.79 8.88
C GLU A 136 10.15 1.52 8.97
N VAL A 137 9.54 0.36 8.68
CA VAL A 137 10.21 -0.93 8.75
C VAL A 137 11.37 -1.02 7.77
N LEU A 138 11.16 -0.56 6.52
CA LEU A 138 12.21 -0.62 5.50
C LEU A 138 13.37 0.35 5.79
N LYS A 139 13.09 1.51 6.37
CA LYS A 139 14.14 2.47 6.73
C LYS A 139 14.94 2.05 7.96
N MET A 140 14.34 1.33 8.90
CA MET A 140 15.02 0.88 10.11
C MET A 140 16.13 -0.15 9.85
N GLU A 141 16.12 -0.79 8.72
CA GLU A 141 17.08 -1.84 8.39
C GLU A 141 18.27 -1.37 7.56
N LYS A 142 18.62 -0.13 7.67
CA LYS A 142 19.76 0.46 6.96
C LYS A 142 21.12 0.04 7.52
N GLN A 143 21.25 -1.20 7.92
CA GLN A 143 22.57 -1.67 8.39
C GLN A 143 22.99 -2.92 7.65
#